data_e84163f3711eac57bcdc869f89989cd2
#
_entry.id   e84163f3711eac57bcdc869f89989cd2
#
_cell.length_a   1.000
_cell.length_b   1.000
_cell.length_c   1.000
_cell.angle_alpha   90.00
_cell.angle_beta   90.00
_cell.angle_gamma   90.00
#
_symmetry.space_group_name_H-M   'P 1'
#
loop_
_entity.id
_entity.type
_entity.pdbx_description
1 polymer ?
#
loop_
_entity_poly.entity_id
_entity_poly.type
_entity_poly.pdbx_seq_one_letter_code
_entity_poly.pdbx_strand_id
1 'polypeptide(L)'
;MSNYIRPKVPGATVFCTVVLAQRGSSLLVDHIDLLREAVSEAKTSWPFQIVAWVVLPDHMHFVLTLPEGDCDLGVRIGAMKARFTMKLRRAGFSPPTTFPVVRNGRFAGLKPGLRKTKRESAVWQRRFWEHHIRNEEEFRAYVAYCHINPVKHGFVERPEDWRYSTVHVRGM
;
A
#
# COMPACT_ATOMS: atom_id res chain seq x y z
N MET A 1 3.80 -15.22 17.76
CA MET A 1 4.22 -14.45 16.57
C MET A 1 3.96 -15.32 15.35
N SER A 2 3.21 -14.84 14.37
CA SER A 2 2.96 -15.63 13.15
C SER A 2 4.24 -15.72 12.33
N ASN A 3 4.76 -16.94 12.14
CA ASN A 3 5.90 -17.25 11.26
C ASN A 3 5.43 -17.34 9.80
N TYR A 4 4.78 -16.25 9.29
CA TYR A 4 4.42 -16.21 7.89
C TYR A 4 5.68 -16.13 7.02
N ILE A 5 5.92 -17.17 6.26
CA ILE A 5 6.97 -17.22 5.23
C ILE A 5 6.31 -16.82 3.91
N ARG A 6 6.85 -15.75 3.28
CA ARG A 6 6.37 -15.27 2.00
C ARG A 6 6.67 -16.29 0.91
N PRO A 7 5.67 -16.74 0.12
CA PRO A 7 5.94 -17.59 -1.04
C PRO A 7 6.87 -16.88 -2.02
N LYS A 8 7.83 -17.60 -2.57
CA LYS A 8 8.73 -17.12 -3.61
C LYS A 8 8.35 -17.80 -4.93
N VAL A 9 7.41 -17.19 -5.66
CA VAL A 9 6.95 -17.71 -6.95
C VAL A 9 7.43 -16.75 -8.04
N PRO A 10 8.37 -17.18 -8.90
CA PRO A 10 8.88 -16.35 -9.99
C PRO A 10 7.76 -15.96 -10.98
N GLY A 11 7.78 -14.70 -11.44
CA GLY A 11 6.78 -14.19 -12.39
C GLY A 11 5.37 -14.10 -11.85
N ALA A 12 5.17 -14.25 -10.54
CA ALA A 12 3.83 -14.31 -9.94
C ALA A 12 3.04 -13.02 -10.15
N THR A 13 1.73 -13.19 -10.38
CA THR A 13 0.75 -12.12 -10.21
C THR A 13 0.23 -12.14 -8.78
N VAL A 14 0.30 -11.00 -8.10
CA VAL A 14 0.04 -10.91 -6.66
C VAL A 14 -0.88 -9.74 -6.37
N PHE A 15 -1.91 -9.98 -5.56
CA PHE A 15 -2.69 -8.91 -4.96
C PHE A 15 -2.05 -8.49 -3.63
N CYS A 16 -1.93 -7.18 -3.40
CA CYS A 16 -1.31 -6.62 -2.21
C CYS A 16 -2.19 -5.54 -1.57
N THR A 17 -2.18 -5.49 -0.24
CA THR A 17 -2.72 -4.37 0.54
C THR A 17 -1.60 -3.72 1.34
N VAL A 18 -1.38 -2.44 1.09
CA VAL A 18 -0.34 -1.63 1.76
C VAL A 18 -1.03 -0.52 2.55
N VAL A 19 -0.72 -0.42 3.84
CA VAL A 19 -1.49 0.39 4.79
C VAL A 19 -0.60 1.39 5.50
N LEU A 20 -1.10 2.62 5.73
CA LEU A 20 -0.43 3.60 6.59
C LEU A 20 -0.45 3.15 8.06
N ALA A 21 0.55 3.58 8.82
CA ALA A 21 0.60 3.34 10.26
C ALA A 21 -0.56 4.03 10.98
N GLN A 22 -0.92 5.24 10.54
CA GLN A 22 -2.07 5.99 11.03
C GLN A 22 -3.30 5.70 10.18
N ARG A 23 -4.24 4.92 10.74
CA ARG A 23 -5.55 4.65 10.12
C ARG A 23 -6.42 5.91 10.17
N GLY A 24 -7.27 6.05 9.12
CA GLY A 24 -8.15 7.23 8.98
C GLY A 24 -7.43 8.51 8.53
N SER A 25 -6.15 8.42 8.16
CA SER A 25 -5.39 9.51 7.55
C SER A 25 -5.77 9.65 6.07
N SER A 26 -5.77 10.86 5.53
CA SER A 26 -5.95 11.16 4.09
C SER A 26 -4.61 11.26 3.32
N LEU A 27 -3.51 10.95 3.98
CA LEU A 27 -2.15 11.24 3.52
C LEU A 27 -1.85 10.73 2.09
N LEU A 28 -2.37 9.57 1.70
CA LEU A 28 -2.10 9.00 0.37
C LEU A 28 -2.77 9.78 -0.75
N VAL A 29 -3.99 10.27 -0.53
CA VAL A 29 -4.72 11.06 -1.52
C VAL A 29 -4.31 12.53 -1.50
N ASP A 30 -3.96 13.08 -0.34
CA ASP A 30 -3.45 14.45 -0.20
C ASP A 30 -2.10 14.63 -0.90
N HIS A 31 -1.28 13.55 -0.95
CA HIS A 31 0.04 13.53 -1.59
C HIS A 31 0.11 12.51 -2.73
N ILE A 32 -0.98 12.39 -3.51
CA ILE A 32 -1.09 11.37 -4.56
C ILE A 32 0.01 11.47 -5.62
N ASP A 33 0.43 12.67 -5.98
CA ASP A 33 1.45 12.87 -7.01
C ASP A 33 2.83 12.40 -6.51
N LEU A 34 3.19 12.68 -5.26
CA LEU A 34 4.39 12.13 -4.64
C LEU A 34 4.36 10.60 -4.55
N LEU A 35 3.16 10.02 -4.34
CA LEU A 35 2.98 8.58 -4.33
C LEU A 35 3.17 7.98 -5.73
N ARG A 36 2.58 8.59 -6.76
CA ARG A 36 2.73 8.17 -8.16
C ARG A 36 4.19 8.22 -8.61
N GLU A 37 4.90 9.29 -8.28
CA GLU A 37 6.34 9.41 -8.55
C GLU A 37 7.15 8.31 -7.83
N ALA A 38 6.87 8.06 -6.55
CA ALA A 38 7.55 7.03 -5.77
C ALA A 38 7.34 5.63 -6.35
N VAL A 39 6.13 5.34 -6.85
CA VAL A 39 5.80 4.09 -7.53
C VAL A 39 6.52 4.00 -8.88
N SER A 40 6.53 5.06 -9.66
CA SER A 40 7.23 5.14 -10.95
C SER A 40 8.74 4.90 -10.79
N GLU A 41 9.38 5.60 -9.86
CA GLU A 41 10.81 5.41 -9.55
C GLU A 41 11.11 3.99 -9.03
N ALA A 42 10.21 3.42 -8.22
CA ALA A 42 10.36 2.04 -7.76
C ALA A 42 10.28 1.06 -8.93
N LYS A 43 9.34 1.28 -9.87
CA LYS A 43 9.17 0.47 -11.07
C LYS A 43 10.39 0.55 -12.01
N THR A 44 11.02 1.71 -12.12
CA THR A 44 12.26 1.88 -12.89
C THR A 44 13.42 1.08 -12.30
N SER A 45 13.60 1.11 -10.97
CA SER A 45 14.69 0.40 -10.30
C SER A 45 14.45 -1.09 -10.13
N TRP A 46 13.20 -1.49 -9.96
CA TRP A 46 12.75 -2.86 -9.71
C TRP A 46 11.51 -3.13 -10.56
N PRO A 47 11.66 -3.54 -11.81
CA PRO A 47 10.56 -3.67 -12.76
C PRO A 47 9.42 -4.57 -12.26
N PHE A 48 8.18 -4.15 -12.54
CA PHE A 48 6.94 -4.91 -12.34
C PHE A 48 5.83 -4.28 -13.16
N GLN A 49 4.80 -5.07 -13.47
CA GLN A 49 3.61 -4.57 -14.14
C GLN A 49 2.50 -4.29 -13.11
N ILE A 50 1.85 -3.13 -13.21
CA ILE A 50 0.64 -2.84 -12.45
C ILE A 50 -0.55 -3.20 -13.33
N VAL A 51 -1.33 -4.19 -12.92
CA VAL A 51 -2.55 -4.64 -13.59
C VAL A 51 -3.75 -3.83 -13.10
N ALA A 52 -3.86 -3.69 -11.78
CA ALA A 52 -4.86 -2.84 -11.15
C ALA A 52 -4.24 -2.14 -9.93
N TRP A 53 -4.65 -0.89 -9.71
CA TRP A 53 -4.23 -0.11 -8.56
C TRP A 53 -5.35 0.84 -8.14
N VAL A 54 -5.63 0.87 -6.85
CA VAL A 54 -6.52 1.83 -6.22
C VAL A 54 -5.87 2.40 -4.98
N VAL A 55 -5.90 3.72 -4.86
CA VAL A 55 -5.40 4.44 -3.70
C VAL A 55 -6.59 4.99 -2.92
N LEU A 56 -6.69 4.59 -1.66
CA LEU A 56 -7.65 5.09 -0.68
C LEU A 56 -6.91 6.01 0.30
N PRO A 57 -7.60 6.80 1.11
CA PRO A 57 -6.95 7.82 1.94
C PRO A 57 -5.80 7.28 2.79
N ASP A 58 -5.93 6.09 3.42
CA ASP A 58 -4.96 5.52 4.36
C ASP A 58 -4.40 4.15 3.96
N HIS A 59 -4.78 3.62 2.81
CA HIS A 59 -4.27 2.36 2.28
C HIS A 59 -4.43 2.29 0.76
N MET A 60 -3.79 1.30 0.15
CA MET A 60 -3.87 1.05 -1.28
C MET A 60 -3.86 -0.44 -1.58
N HIS A 61 -4.52 -0.81 -2.66
CA HIS A 61 -4.52 -2.16 -3.19
C HIS A 61 -3.88 -2.20 -4.57
N PHE A 62 -3.10 -3.25 -4.82
CA PHE A 62 -2.50 -3.54 -6.12
C PHE A 62 -2.84 -4.96 -6.57
N VAL A 63 -3.04 -5.13 -7.86
CA VAL A 63 -2.73 -6.37 -8.57
C VAL A 63 -1.50 -6.06 -9.41
N LEU A 64 -0.40 -6.73 -9.15
CA LEU A 64 0.85 -6.53 -9.86
C LEU A 64 1.46 -7.86 -10.30
N THR A 65 2.18 -7.86 -11.42
CA THR A 65 2.89 -9.01 -11.95
C THR A 65 4.38 -8.78 -11.89
N LEU A 66 5.11 -9.74 -11.34
CA LEU A 66 6.56 -9.73 -11.28
C LEU A 66 7.15 -10.14 -12.64
N PRO A 67 8.38 -9.70 -12.98
CA PRO A 67 9.08 -10.20 -14.16
C PRO A 67 9.32 -11.71 -14.08
N GLU A 68 9.43 -12.34 -15.24
CA GLU A 68 9.83 -13.74 -15.33
C GLU A 68 11.14 -13.98 -14.57
N GLY A 69 11.20 -15.06 -13.80
CA GLY A 69 12.36 -15.40 -12.98
C GLY A 69 12.51 -14.64 -11.67
N ASP A 70 11.79 -13.53 -11.46
CA ASP A 70 11.87 -12.70 -10.24
C ASP A 70 10.74 -13.03 -9.25
N CYS A 71 11.07 -13.11 -7.98
CA CYS A 71 10.12 -13.41 -6.90
C CYS A 71 10.18 -12.39 -5.73
N ASP A 72 10.94 -11.29 -5.86
CA ASP A 72 11.19 -10.34 -4.76
C ASP A 72 10.14 -9.20 -4.70
N LEU A 73 8.89 -9.58 -4.42
CA LEU A 73 7.81 -8.63 -4.15
C LEU A 73 8.15 -7.65 -3.01
N GLY A 74 8.80 -8.16 -1.96
CA GLY A 74 9.12 -7.38 -0.77
C GLY A 74 10.03 -6.19 -1.04
N VAL A 75 10.99 -6.32 -1.94
CA VAL A 75 11.90 -5.24 -2.36
C VAL A 75 11.10 -4.11 -3.04
N ARG A 76 10.17 -4.45 -3.90
CA ARG A 76 9.33 -3.50 -4.65
C ARG A 76 8.42 -2.68 -3.73
N ILE A 77 7.69 -3.37 -2.87
CA ILE A 77 6.84 -2.69 -1.88
C ILE A 77 7.69 -1.86 -0.91
N GLY A 78 8.85 -2.37 -0.49
CA GLY A 78 9.81 -1.64 0.34
C GLY A 78 10.33 -0.38 -0.35
N ALA A 79 10.70 -0.47 -1.62
CA ALA A 79 11.16 0.66 -2.42
C ALA A 79 10.10 1.75 -2.59
N MET A 80 8.85 1.38 -2.90
CA MET A 80 7.73 2.32 -2.97
C MET A 80 7.51 3.05 -1.65
N LYS A 81 7.46 2.31 -0.54
CA LYS A 81 7.30 2.87 0.81
C LYS A 81 8.42 3.85 1.19
N ALA A 82 9.67 3.46 0.91
CA ALA A 82 10.83 4.28 1.24
C ALA A 82 10.86 5.57 0.44
N ARG A 83 10.65 5.50 -0.89
CA ARG A 83 10.64 6.66 -1.78
C ARG A 83 9.54 7.65 -1.41
N PHE A 84 8.31 7.18 -1.20
CA PHE A 84 7.21 8.02 -0.77
C PHE A 84 7.51 8.72 0.55
N THR A 85 8.02 8.00 1.55
CA THR A 85 8.42 8.58 2.84
C THR A 85 9.49 9.66 2.69
N MET A 86 10.49 9.43 1.81
CA MET A 86 11.53 10.42 1.52
C MET A 86 10.97 11.67 0.86
N LYS A 87 10.08 11.50 -0.14
CA LYS A 87 9.41 12.62 -0.83
C LYS A 87 8.56 13.45 0.12
N LEU A 88 7.76 12.80 0.98
CA LEU A 88 6.98 13.48 2.02
C LEU A 88 7.87 14.32 2.94
N ARG A 89 8.99 13.78 3.41
CA ARG A 89 9.93 14.52 4.28
C ARG A 89 10.54 15.73 3.57
N ARG A 90 10.90 15.60 2.31
CA ARG A 90 11.41 16.71 1.48
C ARG A 90 10.34 17.78 1.27
N ALA A 91 9.07 17.42 1.19
CA ALA A 91 7.94 18.34 1.12
C ALA A 91 7.54 18.94 2.49
N GLY A 92 8.36 18.74 3.54
CA GLY A 92 8.12 19.32 4.87
C GLY A 92 7.20 18.48 5.77
N PHE A 93 6.77 17.30 5.34
CA PHE A 93 5.95 16.44 6.18
C PHE A 93 6.78 15.80 7.30
N SER A 94 6.39 16.08 8.54
CA SER A 94 6.91 15.40 9.73
C SER A 94 5.83 14.49 10.28
N PRO A 95 6.00 13.16 10.22
CA PRO A 95 5.04 12.25 10.81
C PRO A 95 4.95 12.50 12.34
N PRO A 96 3.76 12.37 12.93
CA PRO A 96 3.60 12.55 14.37
C PRO A 96 4.52 11.59 15.12
N THR A 97 5.25 12.12 16.09
CA THR A 97 6.24 11.38 16.90
C THR A 97 5.60 10.40 17.88
N THR A 98 4.29 10.50 18.08
CA THR A 98 3.53 9.69 19.03
C THR A 98 2.19 9.31 18.42
N PHE A 99 1.94 8.01 18.27
CA PHE A 99 0.59 7.51 17.99
C PHE A 99 -0.10 7.25 19.32
N PRO A 100 -1.33 7.76 19.56
CA PRO A 100 -2.10 7.34 20.70
C PRO A 100 -2.39 5.85 20.59
N VAL A 101 -1.89 5.06 21.53
CA VAL A 101 -2.22 3.64 21.63
C VAL A 101 -3.63 3.53 22.20
N VAL A 102 -4.61 3.32 21.34
CA VAL A 102 -5.97 2.98 21.79
C VAL A 102 -5.99 1.51 22.13
N ARG A 103 -5.92 1.18 23.42
CA ARG A 103 -6.27 -0.14 23.95
C ARG A 103 -7.65 -0.05 24.58
N ASN A 104 -8.60 -0.87 24.10
CA ASN A 104 -9.94 -1.05 24.71
C ASN A 104 -10.73 0.26 24.95
N GLY A 105 -10.75 1.19 23.99
CA GLY A 105 -11.59 2.39 24.08
C GLY A 105 -11.22 3.40 25.17
N ARG A 106 -10.09 3.26 25.85
CA ARG A 106 -9.59 4.21 26.85
C ARG A 106 -8.24 4.78 26.43
N PHE A 107 -8.10 6.11 26.52
CA PHE A 107 -6.82 6.80 26.36
C PHE A 107 -5.92 6.42 27.53
N ALA A 108 -4.93 5.57 27.28
CA ALA A 108 -3.90 5.30 28.27
C ALA A 108 -2.82 6.38 28.15
N GLY A 109 -2.59 7.09 29.24
CA GLY A 109 -1.55 8.13 29.34
C GLY A 109 -0.17 7.57 28.94
N LEU A 110 0.58 8.37 28.18
CA LEU A 110 1.92 8.09 27.72
C LEU A 110 2.85 7.83 28.90
N LYS A 111 3.40 6.62 28.99
CA LYS A 111 4.58 6.38 29.83
C LYS A 111 5.82 6.89 29.08
N PRO A 112 6.61 7.81 29.67
CA PRO A 112 7.91 8.19 29.10
C PRO A 112 8.83 6.99 29.21
N GLY A 113 9.31 6.45 28.08
CA GLY A 113 10.31 5.38 28.11
C GLY A 113 10.18 4.26 27.09
N LEU A 114 9.20 4.25 26.19
CA LEU A 114 9.20 3.25 25.11
C LEU A 114 10.33 3.57 24.13
N ARG A 115 11.40 2.77 24.16
CA ARG A 115 12.48 2.74 23.18
C ARG A 115 11.83 2.62 21.78
N LYS A 116 12.06 3.63 20.94
CA LYS A 116 11.78 3.54 19.49
C LYS A 116 12.51 2.32 18.95
N THR A 117 11.77 1.28 18.60
CA THR A 117 12.34 0.21 17.81
C THR A 117 12.71 0.81 16.45
N LYS A 118 13.99 0.74 16.08
CA LYS A 118 14.64 1.35 14.89
C LYS A 118 14.03 0.99 13.53
N ARG A 119 12.87 0.31 13.47
CA ARG A 119 12.34 -0.35 12.25
C ARG A 119 10.92 0.04 11.83
N GLU A 120 10.20 0.89 12.56
CA GLU A 120 8.90 1.37 12.11
C GLU A 120 9.07 2.72 11.42
N SER A 121 8.84 2.73 10.10
CA SER A 121 8.59 3.98 9.41
C SER A 121 7.31 4.56 10.00
N ALA A 122 7.37 5.79 10.52
CA ALA A 122 6.20 6.47 11.09
C ALA A 122 5.08 6.73 10.06
N VAL A 123 5.29 6.44 8.78
CA VAL A 123 4.33 6.58 7.69
C VAL A 123 3.58 5.28 7.40
N TRP A 124 4.26 4.14 7.42
CA TRP A 124 3.71 2.86 6.95
C TRP A 124 3.65 1.82 8.06
N GLN A 125 2.62 0.94 8.01
CA GLN A 125 2.69 -0.31 8.74
C GLN A 125 3.88 -1.14 8.23
N ARG A 126 4.54 -1.84 9.15
CA ARG A 126 5.75 -2.62 8.84
C ARG A 126 5.49 -3.68 7.79
N ARG A 127 4.42 -4.46 7.96
CA ARG A 127 4.02 -5.53 7.04
C ARG A 127 3.00 -5.01 6.03
N PHE A 128 2.82 -5.74 4.95
CA PHE A 128 1.72 -5.61 4.02
C PHE A 128 1.09 -7.00 3.84
N TRP A 129 -0.16 -7.04 3.45
CA TRP A 129 -0.85 -8.27 3.12
C TRP A 129 -0.67 -8.58 1.65
N GLU A 130 -0.56 -9.88 1.30
CA GLU A 130 -0.40 -10.36 -0.07
C GLU A 130 -1.14 -11.66 -0.29
N HIS A 131 -1.60 -11.88 -1.52
CA HIS A 131 -2.17 -13.12 -2.00
C HIS A 131 -1.67 -13.40 -3.42
N HIS A 132 -1.06 -14.56 -3.63
CA HIS A 132 -0.63 -15.01 -4.94
C HIS A 132 -1.83 -15.50 -5.74
N ILE A 133 -2.11 -14.88 -6.87
CA ILE A 133 -3.22 -15.21 -7.78
C ILE A 133 -2.86 -16.47 -8.55
N ARG A 134 -3.73 -17.48 -8.52
CA ARG A 134 -3.44 -18.83 -9.02
C ARG A 134 -4.15 -19.15 -10.34
N ASN A 135 -5.24 -18.46 -10.63
CA ASN A 135 -6.07 -18.71 -11.80
C ASN A 135 -6.77 -17.43 -12.27
N GLU A 136 -7.41 -17.53 -13.42
CA GLU A 136 -8.10 -16.41 -14.07
C GLU A 136 -9.31 -15.92 -13.27
N GLU A 137 -10.00 -16.79 -12.54
CA GLU A 137 -11.14 -16.41 -11.69
C GLU A 137 -10.67 -15.51 -10.53
N GLU A 138 -9.62 -15.94 -9.82
CA GLU A 138 -9.00 -15.12 -8.76
C GLU A 138 -8.48 -13.78 -9.34
N PHE A 139 -7.88 -13.82 -10.53
CA PHE A 139 -7.38 -12.62 -11.20
C PHE A 139 -8.50 -11.59 -11.42
N ARG A 140 -9.60 -12.01 -12.05
CA ARG A 140 -10.76 -11.15 -12.28
C ARG A 140 -11.38 -10.65 -10.98
N ALA A 141 -11.48 -11.51 -9.97
CA ALA A 141 -12.02 -11.15 -8.67
C ALA A 141 -11.19 -10.06 -7.97
N TYR A 142 -9.84 -10.18 -7.96
CA TYR A 142 -9.00 -9.19 -7.30
C TYR A 142 -8.89 -7.87 -8.09
N VAL A 143 -8.91 -7.91 -9.42
CA VAL A 143 -9.01 -6.70 -10.25
C VAL A 143 -10.33 -5.97 -9.96
N ALA A 144 -11.46 -6.69 -9.99
CA ALA A 144 -12.77 -6.13 -9.66
C ALA A 144 -12.81 -5.60 -8.21
N TYR A 145 -12.17 -6.31 -7.27
CA TYR A 145 -12.05 -5.85 -5.88
C TYR A 145 -11.31 -4.51 -5.77
N CYS A 146 -10.20 -4.32 -6.51
CA CYS A 146 -9.52 -3.03 -6.56
C CYS A 146 -10.47 -1.92 -7.03
N HIS A 147 -11.18 -2.15 -8.12
CA HIS A 147 -12.04 -1.13 -8.73
C HIS A 147 -13.25 -0.78 -7.86
N ILE A 148 -13.93 -1.76 -7.24
CA ILE A 148 -15.12 -1.53 -6.42
C ILE A 148 -14.79 -1.01 -5.00
N ASN A 149 -13.51 -1.03 -4.60
CA ASN A 149 -13.11 -0.72 -3.23
C ASN A 149 -13.54 0.67 -2.74
N PRO A 150 -13.45 1.76 -3.54
CA PRO A 150 -13.93 3.09 -3.13
C PRO A 150 -15.43 3.13 -2.85
N VAL A 151 -16.24 2.37 -3.60
CA VAL A 151 -17.68 2.24 -3.37
C VAL A 151 -17.95 1.50 -2.08
N LYS A 152 -17.24 0.40 -1.81
CA LYS A 152 -17.34 -0.35 -0.55
C LYS A 152 -17.03 0.49 0.68
N HIS A 153 -16.14 1.45 0.56
CA HIS A 153 -15.80 2.39 1.62
C HIS A 153 -16.69 3.63 1.66
N GLY A 154 -17.66 3.75 0.75
CA GLY A 154 -18.60 4.87 0.72
C GLY A 154 -18.00 6.21 0.27
N PHE A 155 -16.85 6.18 -0.44
CA PHE A 155 -16.23 7.40 -0.95
C PHE A 155 -16.91 7.92 -2.22
N VAL A 156 -17.46 7.03 -3.02
CA VAL A 156 -18.18 7.31 -4.27
C VAL A 156 -19.31 6.30 -4.48
N GLU A 157 -20.26 6.63 -5.36
CA GLU A 157 -21.35 5.72 -5.71
C GLU A 157 -20.96 4.73 -6.81
N ARG A 158 -20.07 5.12 -7.72
CA ARG A 158 -19.60 4.31 -8.85
C ARG A 158 -18.08 4.26 -8.87
N PRO A 159 -17.46 3.12 -9.25
CA PRO A 159 -16.01 2.98 -9.32
C PRO A 159 -15.32 4.04 -10.19
N GLU A 160 -15.98 4.45 -11.29
CA GLU A 160 -15.47 5.43 -12.24
C GLU A 160 -15.38 6.84 -11.67
N ASP A 161 -16.08 7.13 -10.59
CA ASP A 161 -16.05 8.46 -9.95
C ASP A 161 -14.81 8.61 -9.03
N TRP A 162 -14.06 7.51 -8.78
CA TRP A 162 -12.85 7.55 -7.96
C TRP A 162 -11.59 7.76 -8.79
N ARG A 163 -11.12 9.02 -8.84
CA ARG A 163 -9.97 9.47 -9.65
C ARG A 163 -8.61 8.81 -9.31
N TYR A 164 -8.49 8.10 -8.21
CA TYR A 164 -7.26 7.46 -7.74
C TYR A 164 -7.27 5.95 -7.99
N SER A 165 -7.83 5.53 -9.12
CA SER A 165 -7.97 4.14 -9.52
C SER A 165 -7.55 3.94 -10.98
N THR A 166 -7.04 2.75 -11.30
CA THR A 166 -6.76 2.33 -12.68
C THR A 166 -8.02 1.94 -13.46
N VAL A 167 -9.21 2.01 -12.88
CA VAL A 167 -10.48 1.79 -13.59
C VAL A 167 -10.62 2.69 -14.82
N HIS A 168 -9.96 3.87 -14.83
CA HIS A 168 -9.95 4.82 -15.94
C HIS A 168 -8.99 4.45 -17.08
N VAL A 169 -8.06 3.51 -16.83
CA VAL A 169 -7.11 3.06 -17.84
C VAL A 169 -7.80 1.95 -18.64
N ARG A 170 -8.46 2.35 -19.73
CA ARG A 170 -9.05 1.41 -20.70
C ARG A 170 -7.92 0.72 -21.46
N GLY A 171 -7.84 -0.61 -21.34
CA GLY A 171 -7.09 -1.48 -22.22
C GLY A 171 -5.57 -1.52 -21.93
N MET A 172 -5.20 -2.29 -20.93
CA MET A 172 -3.95 -3.06 -20.99
C MET A 172 -4.27 -4.53 -21.20
#